data_f33a4ae7c6899b4a448943b8a5eda4ea
#
_entry.id   f33a4ae7c6899b4a448943b8a5eda4ea
#
_cell.length_a   1.000
_cell.length_b   1.000
_cell.length_c   1.000
_cell.angle_alpha   90.00
_cell.angle_beta   90.00
_cell.angle_gamma   90.00
#
_symmetry.space_group_name_H-M   'P 1'
#
loop_
_entity.id
_entity.type
_entity.pdbx_description
1 polymer ?
#
loop_
_entity_poly.entity_id
_entity_poly.type
_entity_poly.pdbx_seq_one_letter_code
_entity_poly.pdbx_strand_id
1 'polypeptide(L)'
;MRKLNFTKALKNALPYVLTLILVGIMTFVAEILGEGEIIFPEITALAIGYMVTQKQGWKVNDSRMIALIAICAVAGVLTVRYIKVGLYLEILIAFVFAQILFMLSGTTFAPMISAIVLPVMMQTESFIYPIAAFLLTVAVVLFRRFLLKVKIRDKEDFQSVNLHAKSDVIDTAVRTICVAVVGFFAIWSGFKFAIAPPLLVAFTEFSRAKNKARNKPVKAVLVITVCAFVGAVSRLSLIHISEPTRLQLIS
;
A
#
# COMPACT_ATOMS: atom_id res chain seq x y z
N MET A 1 -40.47 5.74 6.92
CA MET A 1 -39.18 6.23 7.43
C MET A 1 -38.16 5.10 7.72
N ARG A 2 -38.49 3.99 8.34
CA ARG A 2 -37.55 2.90 8.72
C ARG A 2 -36.88 2.22 7.50
N LYS A 3 -37.59 1.95 6.39
CA LYS A 3 -37.04 1.34 5.15
C LYS A 3 -36.03 2.26 4.45
N LEU A 4 -36.25 3.58 4.48
CA LEU A 4 -35.36 4.56 3.83
C LEU A 4 -34.00 4.64 4.56
N ASN A 5 -34.03 4.56 5.90
CA ASN A 5 -32.80 4.56 6.72
C ASN A 5 -31.98 3.28 6.54
N PHE A 6 -32.62 2.12 6.40
CA PHE A 6 -31.95 0.83 6.18
C PHE A 6 -31.25 0.79 4.83
N THR A 7 -31.90 1.27 3.76
CA THR A 7 -31.32 1.32 2.42
C THR A 7 -30.12 2.28 2.36
N LYS A 8 -30.17 3.39 3.10
CA LYS A 8 -29.05 4.35 3.21
C LYS A 8 -27.89 3.77 4.01
N ALA A 9 -28.16 3.07 5.10
CA ALA A 9 -27.15 2.38 5.89
C ALA A 9 -26.44 1.29 5.07
N LEU A 10 -27.21 0.47 4.34
CA LEU A 10 -26.69 -0.58 3.49
C LEU A 10 -25.80 -0.01 2.37
N LYS A 11 -26.23 1.08 1.71
CA LYS A 11 -25.42 1.76 0.68
C LYS A 11 -24.10 2.29 1.23
N ASN A 12 -24.09 2.78 2.47
CA ASN A 12 -22.87 3.26 3.10
C ASN A 12 -21.93 2.11 3.53
N ALA A 13 -22.48 0.96 3.92
CA ALA A 13 -21.71 -0.21 4.33
C ALA A 13 -21.10 -0.98 3.15
N LEU A 14 -21.72 -0.96 1.98
CA LEU A 14 -21.32 -1.78 0.83
C LEU A 14 -19.85 -1.63 0.43
N PRO A 15 -19.22 -0.43 0.36
CA PRO A 15 -17.80 -0.31 0.04
C PRO A 15 -16.89 -0.99 1.07
N TYR A 16 -17.26 -0.96 2.36
CA TYR A 16 -16.52 -1.65 3.42
C TYR A 16 -16.64 -3.17 3.27
N VAL A 17 -17.84 -3.66 3.01
CA VAL A 17 -18.09 -5.10 2.79
C VAL A 17 -17.30 -5.61 1.59
N LEU A 18 -17.29 -4.87 0.47
CA LEU A 18 -16.48 -5.23 -0.71
C LEU A 18 -14.99 -5.25 -0.40
N THR A 19 -14.50 -4.30 0.41
CA THR A 19 -13.10 -4.28 0.86
C THR A 19 -12.78 -5.52 1.70
N LEU A 20 -13.64 -5.87 2.67
CA LEU A 20 -13.44 -7.06 3.50
C LEU A 20 -13.48 -8.36 2.68
N ILE A 21 -14.39 -8.46 1.72
CA ILE A 21 -14.46 -9.60 0.79
C ILE A 21 -13.16 -9.71 -0.02
N LEU A 22 -12.65 -8.59 -0.55
CA LEU A 22 -11.42 -8.59 -1.33
C LEU A 22 -10.22 -9.07 -0.51
N VAL A 23 -10.06 -8.55 0.71
CA VAL A 23 -8.98 -8.97 1.62
C VAL A 23 -9.17 -10.43 2.04
N GLY A 24 -10.40 -10.85 2.33
CA GLY A 24 -10.72 -12.24 2.67
C GLY A 24 -10.39 -13.22 1.54
N ILE A 25 -10.72 -12.86 0.29
CA ILE A 25 -10.38 -13.68 -0.88
C ILE A 25 -8.84 -13.74 -1.04
N MET A 26 -8.14 -12.62 -0.92
CA MET A 26 -6.68 -12.58 -1.02
C MET A 26 -6.02 -13.53 0.00
N THR A 27 -6.39 -13.42 1.27
CA THR A 27 -5.82 -14.26 2.34
C THR A 27 -6.21 -15.72 2.19
N PHE A 28 -7.45 -16.01 1.81
CA PHE A 28 -7.94 -17.38 1.58
C PHE A 28 -7.22 -18.06 0.40
N VAL A 29 -7.02 -17.36 -0.70
CA VAL A 29 -6.29 -17.89 -1.86
C VAL A 29 -4.82 -18.11 -1.52
N ALA A 30 -4.19 -17.19 -0.79
CA ALA A 30 -2.81 -17.35 -0.34
C ALA A 30 -2.64 -18.59 0.55
N GLU A 31 -3.58 -18.84 1.46
CA GLU A 31 -3.57 -20.01 2.34
C GLU A 31 -3.76 -21.32 1.56
N ILE A 32 -4.77 -21.39 0.67
CA ILE A 32 -5.02 -22.61 -0.12
C ILE A 32 -3.85 -22.99 -1.03
N LEU A 33 -3.23 -21.98 -1.66
CA LEU A 33 -2.10 -22.21 -2.57
C LEU A 33 -0.77 -22.37 -1.82
N GLY A 34 -0.72 -22.08 -0.52
CA GLY A 34 0.51 -22.07 0.26
C GLY A 34 1.48 -20.96 -0.14
N GLU A 35 0.99 -19.91 -0.82
CA GLU A 35 1.79 -18.88 -1.47
C GLU A 35 1.63 -17.52 -0.77
N GLY A 36 2.51 -17.24 0.19
CA GLY A 36 2.50 -15.96 0.93
C GLY A 36 2.74 -14.73 0.04
N GLU A 37 3.33 -14.90 -1.13
CA GLU A 37 3.60 -13.83 -2.11
C GLU A 37 2.33 -13.25 -2.76
N ILE A 38 1.18 -13.95 -2.65
CA ILE A 38 -0.12 -13.42 -3.07
C ILE A 38 -0.58 -12.27 -2.17
N ILE A 39 -0.09 -12.24 -0.92
CA ILE A 39 -0.51 -11.24 0.04
C ILE A 39 0.11 -9.89 -0.32
N PHE A 40 -0.75 -8.97 -0.75
CA PHE A 40 -0.42 -7.57 -1.02
C PHE A 40 -1.14 -6.69 0.01
N PRO A 41 -0.55 -6.41 1.18
CA PRO A 41 -1.23 -5.74 2.31
C PRO A 41 -1.79 -4.36 1.93
N GLU A 42 -1.13 -3.66 1.03
CA GLU A 42 -1.52 -2.34 0.56
C GLU A 42 -2.84 -2.32 -0.20
N ILE A 43 -3.35 -3.48 -0.61
CA ILE A 43 -4.67 -3.57 -1.27
C ILE A 43 -5.79 -3.02 -0.39
N THR A 44 -5.66 -3.17 0.94
CA THR A 44 -6.61 -2.60 1.90
C THR A 44 -6.60 -1.06 1.83
N ALA A 45 -5.42 -0.45 1.82
CA ALA A 45 -5.26 0.99 1.70
C ALA A 45 -5.77 1.49 0.33
N LEU A 46 -5.48 0.74 -0.75
CA LEU A 46 -6.01 1.02 -2.09
C LEU A 46 -7.54 0.98 -2.11
N ALA A 47 -8.14 -0.07 -1.57
CA ALA A 47 -9.58 -0.21 -1.50
C ALA A 47 -10.23 0.92 -0.69
N ILE A 48 -9.67 1.27 0.47
CA ILE A 48 -10.16 2.37 1.29
C ILE A 48 -10.04 3.70 0.53
N GLY A 49 -8.88 4.03 0.02
CA GLY A 49 -8.62 5.31 -0.65
C GLY A 49 -9.36 5.47 -1.99
N TYR A 50 -9.73 4.37 -2.64
CA TYR A 50 -10.34 4.38 -3.96
C TYR A 50 -11.84 4.05 -3.98
N MET A 51 -12.34 3.21 -3.05
CA MET A 51 -13.73 2.78 -2.99
C MET A 51 -14.49 3.33 -1.78
N VAL A 52 -13.85 3.37 -0.59
CA VAL A 52 -14.54 3.69 0.66
C VAL A 52 -14.65 5.20 0.88
N THR A 53 -13.59 5.96 0.61
CA THR A 53 -13.60 7.41 0.74
C THR A 53 -14.59 8.05 -0.24
N GLN A 54 -15.31 9.09 0.20
CA GLN A 54 -16.24 9.81 -0.67
C GLN A 54 -15.51 10.50 -1.82
N LYS A 55 -14.38 11.16 -1.51
CA LYS A 55 -13.44 11.72 -2.49
C LYS A 55 -12.24 10.79 -2.59
N GLN A 56 -11.73 10.60 -3.79
CA GLN A 56 -10.53 9.78 -3.98
C GLN A 56 -9.37 10.33 -3.15
N GLY A 57 -8.66 9.43 -2.47
CA GLY A 57 -7.46 9.78 -1.72
C GLY A 57 -6.33 10.30 -2.62
N TRP A 58 -6.29 9.82 -3.87
CA TRP A 58 -5.26 10.15 -4.85
C TRP A 58 -5.86 10.61 -6.18
N LYS A 59 -5.20 11.56 -6.82
CA LYS A 59 -5.51 11.94 -8.21
C LYS A 59 -4.88 10.91 -9.14
N VAL A 60 -5.64 9.90 -9.50
CA VAL A 60 -5.25 8.81 -10.40
C VAL A 60 -6.48 8.27 -11.11
N ASN A 61 -6.35 7.85 -12.36
CA ASN A 61 -7.40 7.14 -13.09
C ASN A 61 -7.16 5.62 -13.05
N ASP A 62 -8.18 4.85 -13.40
CA ASP A 62 -8.17 3.38 -13.38
C ASP A 62 -6.94 2.80 -14.10
N SER A 63 -6.72 3.22 -15.35
CA SER A 63 -5.65 2.67 -16.18
C SER A 63 -4.25 2.99 -15.64
N ARG A 64 -4.03 4.22 -15.16
CA ARG A 64 -2.75 4.60 -14.56
C ARG A 64 -2.50 3.88 -13.25
N MET A 65 -3.53 3.68 -12.43
CA MET A 65 -3.39 2.94 -11.18
C MET A 65 -2.94 1.49 -11.42
N ILE A 66 -3.60 0.80 -12.34
CA ILE A 66 -3.25 -0.58 -12.71
C ILE A 66 -1.84 -0.63 -13.30
N ALA A 67 -1.51 0.27 -14.25
CA ALA A 67 -0.21 0.30 -14.88
C ALA A 67 0.93 0.59 -13.88
N LEU A 68 0.76 1.56 -12.98
CA LEU A 68 1.76 1.93 -11.99
C LEU A 68 2.04 0.80 -11.00
N ILE A 69 1.00 0.13 -10.49
CA ILE A 69 1.18 -1.04 -9.60
C ILE A 69 1.88 -2.16 -10.35
N ALA A 70 1.45 -2.49 -11.58
CA ALA A 70 2.06 -3.57 -12.35
C ALA A 70 3.53 -3.30 -12.67
N ILE A 71 3.87 -2.10 -13.16
CA ILE A 71 5.25 -1.70 -13.46
C ILE A 71 6.12 -1.76 -12.19
N CYS A 72 5.62 -1.21 -11.09
CA CYS A 72 6.36 -1.20 -9.82
C CYS A 72 6.56 -2.61 -9.27
N ALA A 73 5.53 -3.45 -9.28
CA ALA A 73 5.62 -4.82 -8.78
C ALA A 73 6.63 -5.65 -9.60
N VAL A 74 6.58 -5.54 -10.93
CA VAL A 74 7.54 -6.20 -11.82
C VAL A 74 8.95 -5.67 -11.58
N ALA A 75 9.13 -4.34 -11.52
CA ALA A 75 10.43 -3.73 -11.28
C ALA A 75 11.04 -4.15 -9.94
N GLY A 76 10.22 -4.30 -8.88
CA GLY A 76 10.67 -4.79 -7.58
C GLY A 76 11.22 -6.22 -7.65
N VAL A 77 10.50 -7.14 -8.29
CA VAL A 77 10.95 -8.53 -8.49
C VAL A 77 12.22 -8.57 -9.36
N LEU A 78 12.29 -7.78 -10.43
CA LEU A 78 13.48 -7.69 -11.27
C LEU A 78 14.69 -7.15 -10.50
N THR A 79 14.48 -6.20 -9.57
CA THR A 79 15.54 -5.68 -8.70
C THR A 79 16.15 -6.83 -7.88
N VAL A 80 15.32 -7.63 -7.20
CA VAL A 80 15.78 -8.77 -6.39
C VAL A 80 16.50 -9.81 -7.26
N ARG A 81 15.96 -10.11 -8.43
CA ARG A 81 16.47 -11.17 -9.29
C ARG A 81 17.81 -10.84 -9.94
N TYR A 82 17.99 -9.58 -10.34
CA TYR A 82 19.14 -9.17 -11.16
C TYR A 82 20.12 -8.21 -10.45
N ILE A 83 19.68 -7.46 -9.43
CA ILE A 83 20.51 -6.47 -8.75
C ILE A 83 20.87 -7.00 -7.36
N LYS A 84 21.85 -7.90 -7.29
CA LYS A 84 22.28 -8.55 -6.03
C LYS A 84 23.38 -7.73 -5.34
N VAL A 85 23.03 -6.53 -4.86
CA VAL A 85 23.96 -5.60 -4.20
C VAL A 85 23.74 -5.46 -2.70
N GLY A 86 22.80 -6.23 -2.15
CA GLY A 86 22.43 -6.23 -0.73
C GLY A 86 21.20 -5.39 -0.45
N LEU A 87 20.44 -5.85 0.56
CA LEU A 87 19.09 -5.36 0.87
C LEU A 87 18.97 -3.82 0.93
N TYR A 88 19.95 -3.15 1.55
CA TYR A 88 19.92 -1.69 1.67
C TYR A 88 19.92 -0.99 0.31
N LEU A 89 20.89 -1.36 -0.54
CA LEU A 89 21.03 -0.73 -1.87
C LEU A 89 19.88 -1.13 -2.80
N GLU A 90 19.39 -2.35 -2.72
CA GLU A 90 18.21 -2.81 -3.46
C GLU A 90 16.97 -2.00 -3.12
N ILE A 91 16.69 -1.77 -1.82
CA ILE A 91 15.57 -0.91 -1.39
C ILE A 91 15.76 0.53 -1.86
N LEU A 92 16.98 1.06 -1.77
CA LEU A 92 17.26 2.42 -2.20
C LEU A 92 17.07 2.60 -3.71
N ILE A 93 17.56 1.66 -4.52
CA ILE A 93 17.37 1.64 -5.99
C ILE A 93 15.88 1.57 -6.33
N ALA A 94 15.15 0.65 -5.69
CA ALA A 94 13.71 0.49 -5.89
C ALA A 94 12.96 1.78 -5.50
N PHE A 95 13.33 2.40 -4.39
CA PHE A 95 12.71 3.65 -3.95
C PHE A 95 13.00 4.81 -4.90
N VAL A 96 14.24 4.97 -5.35
CA VAL A 96 14.62 6.00 -6.34
C VAL A 96 13.84 5.82 -7.64
N PHE A 97 13.78 4.59 -8.15
CA PHE A 97 12.98 4.28 -9.34
C PHE A 97 11.51 4.65 -9.14
N ALA A 98 10.93 4.28 -8.00
CA ALA A 98 9.54 4.63 -7.68
C ALA A 98 9.33 6.15 -7.60
N GLN A 99 10.28 6.92 -7.05
CA GLN A 99 10.18 8.38 -6.97
C GLN A 99 10.25 9.02 -8.37
N ILE A 100 11.12 8.54 -9.25
CA ILE A 100 11.19 9.00 -10.64
C ILE A 100 9.86 8.71 -11.36
N LEU A 101 9.38 7.47 -11.26
CA LEU A 101 8.11 7.08 -11.88
C LEU A 101 6.92 7.87 -11.30
N PHE A 102 6.92 8.14 -10.00
CA PHE A 102 5.92 8.97 -9.34
C PHE A 102 5.88 10.38 -9.92
N MET A 103 7.03 11.02 -10.13
CA MET A 103 7.13 12.34 -10.75
C MET A 103 6.64 12.33 -12.20
N LEU A 104 7.00 11.30 -12.97
CA LEU A 104 6.64 11.18 -14.39
C LEU A 104 5.17 10.80 -14.60
N SER A 105 4.55 10.13 -13.63
CA SER A 105 3.19 9.58 -13.75
C SER A 105 2.10 10.65 -13.91
N GLY A 106 2.36 11.88 -13.48
CA GLY A 106 1.36 12.94 -13.41
C GLY A 106 0.20 12.64 -12.44
N THR A 107 0.46 11.79 -11.43
CA THR A 107 -0.51 11.35 -10.41
C THR A 107 -0.02 11.71 -9.02
N THR A 108 -0.90 11.57 -8.03
CA THR A 108 -0.52 11.66 -6.61
C THR A 108 -0.56 10.29 -5.93
N PHE A 109 -0.37 9.20 -6.70
CA PHE A 109 -0.62 7.83 -6.28
C PHE A 109 0.63 7.21 -5.62
N ALA A 110 0.87 7.52 -4.35
CA ALA A 110 2.01 7.03 -3.59
C ALA A 110 2.01 5.50 -3.30
N PRO A 111 0.87 4.77 -3.24
CA PRO A 111 0.91 3.32 -3.00
C PRO A 111 1.73 2.50 -4.00
N MET A 112 2.03 3.04 -5.18
CA MET A 112 2.95 2.40 -6.13
C MET A 112 4.36 2.16 -5.54
N ILE A 113 4.78 2.97 -4.56
CA ILE A 113 6.08 2.81 -3.87
C ILE A 113 6.12 1.51 -3.08
N SER A 114 5.00 1.17 -2.43
CA SER A 114 4.89 -0.10 -1.72
C SER A 114 4.96 -1.29 -2.68
N ALA A 115 4.33 -1.19 -3.84
CA ALA A 115 4.33 -2.27 -4.83
C ALA A 115 5.73 -2.65 -5.32
N ILE A 116 6.68 -1.71 -5.35
CA ILE A 116 8.07 -2.02 -5.72
C ILE A 116 8.94 -2.40 -4.52
N VAL A 117 8.75 -1.75 -3.36
CA VAL A 117 9.62 -1.96 -2.19
C VAL A 117 9.28 -3.26 -1.46
N LEU A 118 8.01 -3.69 -1.48
CA LEU A 118 7.59 -4.90 -0.77
C LEU A 118 8.31 -6.17 -1.26
N PRO A 119 8.33 -6.49 -2.57
CA PRO A 119 9.05 -7.68 -3.04
C PRO A 119 10.56 -7.59 -2.77
N VAL A 120 11.15 -6.39 -2.83
CA VAL A 120 12.56 -6.20 -2.48
C VAL A 120 12.80 -6.48 -1.00
N MET A 121 11.95 -5.98 -0.11
CA MET A 121 12.09 -6.21 1.33
C MET A 121 11.86 -7.68 1.71
N MET A 122 11.00 -8.37 0.99
CA MET A 122 10.70 -9.80 1.16
C MET A 122 11.68 -10.70 0.40
N GLN A 123 12.57 -10.14 -0.42
CA GLN A 123 13.50 -10.86 -1.29
C GLN A 123 12.78 -11.88 -2.20
N THR A 124 11.64 -11.44 -2.76
CA THR A 124 10.79 -12.25 -3.63
C THR A 124 11.33 -12.25 -5.06
N GLU A 125 11.67 -13.43 -5.57
CA GLU A 125 12.13 -13.64 -6.97
C GLU A 125 11.00 -14.11 -7.91
N SER A 126 9.84 -14.46 -7.36
CA SER A 126 8.71 -15.05 -8.08
C SER A 126 7.83 -13.98 -8.73
N PHE A 127 7.30 -14.29 -9.92
CA PHE A 127 6.31 -13.46 -10.60
C PHE A 127 4.88 -13.63 -10.08
N ILE A 128 4.66 -14.48 -9.07
CA ILE A 128 3.35 -14.64 -8.41
C ILE A 128 2.93 -13.30 -7.78
N TYR A 129 3.86 -12.59 -7.13
CA TYR A 129 3.59 -11.30 -6.52
C TYR A 129 3.09 -10.22 -7.52
N PRO A 130 3.78 -9.93 -8.64
CA PRO A 130 3.28 -8.98 -9.64
C PRO A 130 1.92 -9.36 -10.23
N ILE A 131 1.69 -10.65 -10.48
CA ILE A 131 0.41 -11.14 -10.99
C ILE A 131 -0.69 -10.91 -9.96
N ALA A 132 -0.46 -11.25 -8.70
CA ALA A 132 -1.40 -11.04 -7.62
C ALA A 132 -1.72 -9.54 -7.42
N ALA A 133 -0.69 -8.69 -7.35
CA ALA A 133 -0.84 -7.25 -7.20
C ALA A 133 -1.65 -6.63 -8.36
N PHE A 134 -1.40 -7.08 -9.60
CA PHE A 134 -2.15 -6.68 -10.78
C PHE A 134 -3.62 -7.11 -10.67
N LEU A 135 -3.91 -8.38 -10.42
CA LEU A 135 -5.27 -8.91 -10.34
C LEU A 135 -6.08 -8.25 -9.21
N LEU A 136 -5.48 -8.09 -8.04
CA LEU A 136 -6.11 -7.42 -6.90
C LEU A 136 -6.41 -5.95 -7.22
N THR A 137 -5.51 -5.25 -7.89
CA THR A 137 -5.73 -3.85 -8.30
C THR A 137 -6.86 -3.76 -9.34
N VAL A 138 -6.91 -4.68 -10.29
CA VAL A 138 -8.04 -4.78 -11.24
C VAL A 138 -9.36 -5.02 -10.50
N ALA A 139 -9.37 -5.89 -9.49
CA ALA A 139 -10.56 -6.14 -8.68
C ALA A 139 -11.04 -4.88 -7.94
N VAL A 140 -10.12 -4.08 -7.38
CA VAL A 140 -10.46 -2.77 -6.76
C VAL A 140 -11.13 -1.85 -7.78
N VAL A 141 -10.58 -1.76 -9.00
CA VAL A 141 -11.15 -0.93 -10.07
C VAL A 141 -12.54 -1.42 -10.48
N LEU A 142 -12.72 -2.73 -10.64
CA LEU A 142 -14.00 -3.31 -11.00
C LEU A 142 -15.07 -3.06 -9.91
N PHE A 143 -14.72 -3.23 -8.64
CA PHE A 143 -15.61 -2.93 -7.53
C PHE A 143 -15.98 -1.44 -7.47
N ARG A 144 -15.00 -0.54 -7.70
CA ARG A 144 -15.31 0.88 -7.82
C ARG A 144 -16.26 1.17 -8.97
N ARG A 145 -16.02 0.61 -10.15
CA ARG A 145 -16.93 0.79 -11.31
C ARG A 145 -18.33 0.28 -11.01
N PHE A 146 -18.44 -0.82 -10.28
CA PHE A 146 -19.72 -1.31 -9.79
C PHE A 146 -20.40 -0.30 -8.85
N LEU A 147 -19.66 0.26 -7.86
CA LEU A 147 -20.19 1.29 -6.96
C LEU A 147 -20.66 2.56 -7.68
N LEU A 148 -19.96 2.94 -8.77
CA LEU A 148 -20.37 4.06 -9.63
C LEU A 148 -21.67 3.75 -10.39
N LYS A 149 -21.82 2.52 -10.93
CA LYS A 149 -23.07 2.08 -11.61
C LYS A 149 -24.27 2.09 -10.67
N VAL A 150 -24.08 1.67 -9.43
CA VAL A 150 -25.15 1.65 -8.39
C VAL A 150 -25.36 3.04 -7.76
N LYS A 151 -24.65 4.06 -8.22
CA LYS A 151 -24.75 5.45 -7.74
C LYS A 151 -24.50 5.58 -6.21
N ILE A 152 -23.55 4.79 -5.69
CA ILE A 152 -23.08 4.88 -4.31
C ILE A 152 -21.88 5.82 -4.21
N ARG A 153 -21.13 5.95 -5.29
CA ARG A 153 -20.01 6.87 -5.44
C ARG A 153 -20.20 7.75 -6.66
N ASP A 154 -19.64 8.95 -6.60
CA ASP A 154 -19.62 9.88 -7.72
C ASP A 154 -18.38 9.68 -8.57
N LYS A 155 -18.52 9.94 -9.87
CA LYS A 155 -17.38 9.93 -10.78
C LYS A 155 -16.59 11.21 -10.59
N GLU A 156 -15.30 11.06 -10.32
CA GLU A 156 -14.36 12.18 -10.31
C GLU A 156 -13.57 12.21 -11.61
N ASP A 157 -13.47 13.38 -12.22
CA ASP A 157 -12.67 13.56 -13.42
C ASP A 157 -11.19 13.67 -13.04
N PHE A 158 -10.39 12.84 -13.68
CA PHE A 158 -8.95 12.83 -13.45
C PHE A 158 -8.31 14.06 -14.08
N GLN A 159 -7.61 14.85 -13.27
CA GLN A 159 -6.74 15.93 -13.70
C GLN A 159 -5.30 15.57 -13.41
N SER A 160 -4.47 15.52 -14.45
CA SER A 160 -3.04 15.28 -14.31
C SER A 160 -2.40 16.36 -13.44
N VAL A 161 -1.51 15.93 -12.55
CA VAL A 161 -0.77 16.83 -11.66
C VAL A 161 0.63 17.03 -12.23
N ASN A 162 1.02 18.29 -12.41
CA ASN A 162 2.39 18.58 -12.78
C ASN A 162 3.27 18.56 -11.50
N LEU A 163 4.16 17.58 -11.42
CA LEU A 163 5.11 17.40 -10.31
C LEU A 163 6.56 17.78 -10.71
N HIS A 164 6.71 18.61 -11.74
CA HIS A 164 8.02 19.04 -12.25
C HIS A 164 8.43 20.42 -11.75
N ALA A 165 7.69 21.04 -10.84
CA ALA A 165 8.12 22.30 -10.22
C ALA A 165 9.42 22.07 -9.42
N LYS A 166 10.29 23.10 -9.37
CA LYS A 166 11.56 23.03 -8.60
C LYS A 166 11.33 22.55 -7.16
N SER A 167 10.23 22.97 -6.52
CA SER A 167 9.83 22.53 -5.18
C SER A 167 9.57 21.02 -5.11
N ASP A 168 8.92 20.44 -6.11
CA ASP A 168 8.59 19.00 -6.13
C ASP A 168 9.85 18.16 -6.33
N VAL A 169 10.80 18.63 -7.13
CA VAL A 169 12.11 17.99 -7.32
C VAL A 169 12.93 18.03 -6.03
N ILE A 170 12.99 19.20 -5.37
CA ILE A 170 13.70 19.36 -4.10
C ILE A 170 13.05 18.46 -3.02
N ASP A 171 11.72 18.46 -2.89
CA ASP A 171 11.01 17.60 -1.94
C ASP A 171 11.32 16.13 -2.21
N THR A 172 11.43 15.73 -3.48
CA THR A 172 11.78 14.34 -3.86
C THR A 172 13.22 14.01 -3.52
N ALA A 173 14.16 14.90 -3.79
CA ALA A 173 15.58 14.71 -3.45
C ALA A 173 15.77 14.61 -1.94
N VAL A 174 15.21 15.55 -1.17
CA VAL A 174 15.26 15.53 0.31
C VAL A 174 14.66 14.23 0.86
N ARG A 175 13.51 13.80 0.33
CA ARG A 175 12.85 12.55 0.72
C ARG A 175 13.75 11.34 0.47
N THR A 176 14.38 11.29 -0.70
CA THR A 176 15.30 10.21 -1.06
C THR A 176 16.51 10.16 -0.14
N ILE A 177 17.10 11.32 0.18
CA ILE A 177 18.22 11.42 1.13
C ILE A 177 17.79 10.97 2.52
N CYS A 178 16.62 11.41 3.00
CA CYS A 178 16.09 10.99 4.30
C CYS A 178 15.89 9.47 4.36
N VAL A 179 15.31 8.86 3.31
CA VAL A 179 15.12 7.40 3.23
C VAL A 179 16.47 6.68 3.16
N ALA A 180 17.46 7.21 2.43
CA ALA A 180 18.80 6.64 2.39
C ALA A 180 19.46 6.63 3.77
N VAL A 181 19.42 7.76 4.50
CA VAL A 181 20.03 7.87 5.84
C VAL A 181 19.30 6.96 6.84
N VAL A 182 17.97 7.07 6.94
CA VAL A 182 17.19 6.27 7.89
C VAL A 182 17.28 4.79 7.55
N GLY A 183 17.24 4.44 6.27
CA GLY A 183 17.35 3.07 5.77
C GLY A 183 18.70 2.44 6.09
N PHE A 184 19.79 3.20 5.97
CA PHE A 184 21.11 2.73 6.37
C PHE A 184 21.14 2.34 7.85
N PHE A 185 20.73 3.24 8.73
CA PHE A 185 20.70 2.94 10.17
C PHE A 185 19.71 1.84 10.53
N ALA A 186 18.55 1.78 9.88
CA ALA A 186 17.54 0.74 10.10
C ALA A 186 18.08 -0.66 9.78
N ILE A 187 18.75 -0.82 8.65
CA ILE A 187 19.32 -2.12 8.25
C ILE A 187 20.57 -2.46 9.05
N TRP A 188 21.44 -1.48 9.29
CA TRP A 188 22.65 -1.68 10.10
C TRP A 188 22.32 -2.11 11.54
N SER A 189 21.26 -1.55 12.14
CA SER A 189 20.81 -1.91 13.50
C SER A 189 19.93 -3.15 13.56
N GLY A 190 19.63 -3.80 12.43
CA GLY A 190 18.74 -4.96 12.36
C GLY A 190 17.24 -4.64 12.39
N PHE A 191 16.85 -3.37 12.46
CA PHE A 191 15.44 -2.92 12.47
C PHE A 191 14.89 -2.63 11.08
N LYS A 192 15.06 -3.57 10.12
CA LYS A 192 14.63 -3.39 8.72
C LYS A 192 13.17 -2.92 8.55
N PHE A 193 12.29 -3.24 9.48
CA PHE A 193 10.90 -2.82 9.45
C PHE A 193 10.67 -1.33 9.74
N ALA A 194 11.69 -0.58 10.18
CA ALA A 194 11.61 0.88 10.28
C ALA A 194 11.45 1.57 8.93
N ILE A 195 11.80 0.87 7.84
CA ILE A 195 11.58 1.32 6.45
C ILE A 195 10.59 0.42 5.72
N ALA A 196 9.63 -0.15 6.44
CA ALA A 196 8.58 -0.96 5.86
C ALA A 196 7.82 -0.19 4.75
N PRO A 197 7.38 -0.88 3.68
CA PRO A 197 6.74 -0.25 2.53
C PRO A 197 5.61 0.73 2.88
N PRO A 198 4.67 0.43 3.81
CA PRO A 198 3.64 1.38 4.21
C PRO A 198 4.18 2.68 4.82
N LEU A 199 5.32 2.61 5.54
CA LEU A 199 5.96 3.81 6.13
C LEU A 199 6.57 4.69 5.05
N LEU A 200 7.17 4.10 4.01
CA LEU A 200 7.70 4.85 2.86
C LEU A 200 6.59 5.52 2.05
N VAL A 201 5.45 4.85 1.89
CA VAL A 201 4.24 5.45 1.30
C VAL A 201 3.76 6.63 2.14
N ALA A 202 3.57 6.43 3.44
CA ALA A 202 3.13 7.48 4.36
C ALA A 202 4.10 8.67 4.38
N PHE A 203 5.40 8.42 4.44
CA PHE A 203 6.43 9.45 4.38
C PHE A 203 6.35 10.25 3.08
N THR A 204 6.17 9.57 1.93
CA THR A 204 6.00 10.22 0.64
C THR A 204 4.75 11.09 0.59
N GLU A 205 3.63 10.62 1.14
CA GLU A 205 2.40 11.39 1.22
C GLU A 205 2.54 12.64 2.11
N PHE A 206 3.07 12.47 3.32
CA PHE A 206 3.18 13.55 4.30
C PHE A 206 4.25 14.60 3.94
N SER A 207 5.34 14.20 3.27
CA SER A 207 6.41 15.11 2.90
C SER A 207 6.07 16.05 1.74
N ARG A 208 4.98 15.80 1.00
CA ARG A 208 4.57 16.65 -0.12
C ARG A 208 4.10 18.02 0.35
N ALA A 209 4.63 19.09 -0.25
CA ALA A 209 4.35 20.47 0.13
C ALA A 209 2.84 20.84 0.07
N LYS A 210 2.10 20.24 -0.88
CA LYS A 210 0.66 20.49 -1.08
C LYS A 210 -0.25 19.57 -0.25
N ASN A 211 0.29 18.71 0.61
CA ASN A 211 -0.52 17.80 1.41
C ASN A 211 -0.98 18.48 2.71
N LYS A 212 -2.30 18.53 2.93
CA LYS A 212 -2.89 19.10 4.16
C LYS A 212 -2.49 18.36 5.43
N ALA A 213 -2.14 17.07 5.33
CA ALA A 213 -1.68 16.26 6.46
C ALA A 213 -0.32 16.73 7.01
N ARG A 214 0.54 17.34 6.18
CA ARG A 214 1.82 17.94 6.60
C ARG A 214 1.63 18.96 7.72
N ASN A 215 0.51 19.66 7.73
CA ASN A 215 0.19 20.68 8.75
C ASN A 215 -0.32 20.10 10.08
N LYS A 216 -0.44 18.77 10.19
CA LYS A 216 -0.95 18.07 11.38
C LYS A 216 -0.05 16.89 11.77
N PRO A 217 1.27 17.13 12.02
CA PRO A 217 2.24 16.04 12.24
C PRO A 217 1.91 15.20 13.48
N VAL A 218 1.45 15.85 14.57
CA VAL A 218 1.10 15.16 15.82
C VAL A 218 -0.03 14.13 15.60
N LYS A 219 -1.05 14.48 14.81
CA LYS A 219 -2.13 13.54 14.49
C LYS A 219 -1.64 12.37 13.67
N ALA A 220 -0.73 12.60 12.71
CA ALA A 220 -0.15 11.55 11.89
C ALA A 220 0.66 10.58 12.74
N VAL A 221 1.55 11.09 13.61
CA VAL A 221 2.34 10.26 14.53
C VAL A 221 1.43 9.45 15.46
N LEU A 222 0.42 10.08 16.05
CA LEU A 222 -0.51 9.40 16.96
C LEU A 222 -1.24 8.24 16.26
N VAL A 223 -1.77 8.47 15.05
CA VAL A 223 -2.46 7.40 14.29
C VAL A 223 -1.51 6.25 13.95
N ILE A 224 -0.29 6.54 13.48
CA ILE A 224 0.70 5.52 13.15
C ILE A 224 1.05 4.71 14.41
N THR A 225 1.29 5.39 15.54
CA THR A 225 1.63 4.73 16.82
C THR A 225 0.50 3.83 17.31
N VAL A 226 -0.75 4.29 17.26
CA VAL A 226 -1.92 3.49 17.65
C VAL A 226 -2.07 2.27 16.75
N CYS A 227 -1.96 2.45 15.43
CA CYS A 227 -2.04 1.32 14.48
C CYS A 227 -0.90 0.30 14.71
N ALA A 228 0.33 0.76 14.96
CA ALA A 228 1.46 -0.10 15.27
C ALA A 228 1.24 -0.88 16.58
N PHE A 229 0.73 -0.22 17.61
CA PHE A 229 0.39 -0.85 18.88
C PHE A 229 -0.69 -1.92 18.73
N VAL A 230 -1.77 -1.63 18.03
CA VAL A 230 -2.84 -2.61 17.74
C VAL A 230 -2.28 -3.80 16.97
N GLY A 231 -1.43 -3.58 15.96
CA GLY A 231 -0.77 -4.65 15.22
C GLY A 231 0.13 -5.52 16.10
N ALA A 232 0.89 -4.92 16.99
CA ALA A 232 1.74 -5.64 17.95
C ALA A 232 0.91 -6.50 18.91
N VAL A 233 -0.17 -5.94 19.48
CA VAL A 233 -1.08 -6.67 20.37
C VAL A 233 -1.77 -7.83 19.63
N SER A 234 -2.23 -7.61 18.41
CA SER A 234 -2.83 -8.67 17.59
C SER A 234 -1.86 -9.82 17.34
N ARG A 235 -0.59 -9.53 17.07
CA ARG A 235 0.45 -10.56 16.89
C ARG A 235 0.69 -11.35 18.16
N LEU A 236 0.79 -10.70 19.32
CA LEU A 236 0.96 -11.36 20.62
C LEU A 236 -0.23 -12.27 20.94
N SER A 237 -1.46 -11.82 20.68
CA SER A 237 -2.67 -12.62 20.89
C SER A 237 -2.68 -13.89 20.04
N LEU A 238 -2.25 -13.80 18.77
CA LEU A 238 -2.18 -14.95 17.86
C LEU A 238 -1.10 -15.95 18.29
N ILE A 239 0.03 -15.50 18.82
CA ILE A 239 1.11 -16.37 19.36
C ILE A 239 0.56 -17.19 20.54
N HIS A 240 -0.15 -16.55 21.47
CA HIS A 240 -0.74 -17.25 22.62
C HIS A 240 -1.83 -18.27 22.24
N ILE A 241 -2.52 -18.07 21.13
CA ILE A 241 -3.54 -19.03 20.64
C ILE A 241 -2.88 -20.24 19.96
N SER A 242 -1.72 -20.07 19.34
CA SER A 242 -1.02 -21.15 18.61
C SER A 242 -0.06 -21.99 19.46
N GLU A 243 0.44 -21.49 20.58
CA GLU A 243 1.35 -22.22 21.48
C GLU A 243 0.73 -23.46 22.16
N PRO A 244 -0.52 -23.46 22.67
CA PRO A 244 -1.08 -24.66 23.30
C PRO A 244 -1.23 -25.86 22.36
N THR A 245 -1.36 -25.61 21.06
CA THR A 245 -1.50 -26.69 20.07
C THR A 245 -0.18 -27.40 19.75
N ARG A 246 0.98 -26.76 19.93
CA ARG A 246 2.29 -27.39 19.74
C ARG A 246 2.71 -28.26 20.92
N LEU A 247 2.32 -27.90 22.13
CA LEU A 247 2.64 -28.70 23.33
C LEU A 247 1.81 -30.00 23.42
N GLN A 248 0.65 -30.09 22.80
CA GLN A 248 -0.17 -31.30 22.74
C GLN A 248 0.29 -32.33 21.68
N LEU A 249 1.17 -31.94 20.76
CA LEU A 249 1.70 -32.84 19.72
C LEU A 249 3.02 -33.52 20.12
N ILE A 250 3.55 -33.25 21.34
CA ILE A 250 4.81 -33.81 21.86
C ILE A 250 4.55 -34.78 23.04
N SER A 251 3.29 -34.98 23.44
CA SER A 251 2.85 -35.98 24.38
C SER A 251 2.17 -37.15 23.64
#